data_edabe44d4d1230b0e489326509aba739
#
_entry.id   edabe44d4d1230b0e489326509aba739
#
_cell.length_a   1.000
_cell.length_b   1.000
_cell.length_c   1.000
_cell.angle_alpha   90.00
_cell.angle_beta   90.00
_cell.angle_gamma   90.00
#
_symmetry.space_group_name_H-M   'P 1'
#
loop_
_entity.id
_entity.type
_entity.pdbx_description
1 polymer ?
#
loop_
_entity_poly.entity_id
_entity_poly.type
_entity_poly.pdbx_seq_one_letter_code
_entity_poly.pdbx_strand_id
1 'polypeptide(L)'
;MTEVSTIAVEDAVLGLWRALSRRDLDAVKTFLAEDCLYVDMPIPALSARGPEDIVKKLKMAVEPLADYENHDGLLLSNGTDVTYEHSETWTFTTGEQGVLRFVTVHKVVAQNGEAKIALWKDYYDLTTLTSFAPPNHFEGLATGDTSWIFDATGLV
;
A
#
# COMPACT_ATOMS: atom_id res chain seq x y z
N MET A 1 -19.41 19.87 5.53
CA MET A 1 -18.61 18.66 5.19
C MET A 1 -19.56 17.50 4.91
N THR A 2 -19.43 16.86 3.79
CA THR A 2 -20.21 15.66 3.48
C THR A 2 -19.61 14.51 4.28
N GLU A 3 -20.38 13.93 5.18
CA GLU A 3 -19.96 12.77 5.97
C GLU A 3 -19.93 11.54 5.06
N VAL A 4 -18.84 10.80 5.08
CA VAL A 4 -18.69 9.57 4.30
C VAL A 4 -19.33 8.43 5.08
N SER A 5 -20.18 7.64 4.44
CA SER A 5 -20.81 6.47 5.09
C SER A 5 -19.77 5.38 5.39
N THR A 6 -20.00 4.60 6.45
CA THR A 6 -19.14 3.45 6.81
C THR A 6 -18.98 2.48 5.63
N ILE A 7 -20.04 2.21 4.88
CA ILE A 7 -20.00 1.34 3.70
C ILE A 7 -19.05 1.91 2.63
N ALA A 8 -19.12 3.22 2.34
CA ALA A 8 -18.24 3.86 1.38
C ALA A 8 -16.78 3.85 1.84
N VAL A 9 -16.51 3.96 3.15
CA VAL A 9 -15.18 3.85 3.74
C VAL A 9 -14.60 2.46 3.54
N GLU A 10 -15.34 1.42 3.86
CA GLU A 10 -14.92 0.03 3.67
C GLU A 10 -14.72 -0.31 2.19
N ASP A 11 -15.64 0.13 1.33
CA ASP A 11 -15.57 -0.09 -0.12
C ASP A 11 -14.32 0.59 -0.73
N ALA A 12 -13.93 1.77 -0.25
CA ALA A 12 -12.72 2.43 -0.72
C ALA A 12 -11.46 1.62 -0.38
N VAL A 13 -11.38 1.10 0.85
CA VAL A 13 -10.23 0.29 1.29
C VAL A 13 -10.19 -1.03 0.53
N LEU A 14 -11.29 -1.77 0.47
CA LEU A 14 -11.35 -3.04 -0.25
C LEU A 14 -11.12 -2.84 -1.77
N GLY A 15 -11.63 -1.76 -2.33
CA GLY A 15 -11.42 -1.39 -3.74
C GLY A 15 -9.94 -1.17 -4.05
N LEU A 16 -9.21 -0.46 -3.18
CA LEU A 16 -7.78 -0.26 -3.30
C LEU A 16 -7.04 -1.61 -3.34
N TRP A 17 -7.30 -2.48 -2.37
CA TRP A 17 -6.60 -3.76 -2.25
C TRP A 17 -6.93 -4.72 -3.40
N ARG A 18 -8.17 -4.73 -3.89
CA ARG A 18 -8.55 -5.48 -5.09
C ARG A 18 -7.86 -4.97 -6.35
N ALA A 19 -7.74 -3.66 -6.50
CA ALA A 19 -7.00 -3.05 -7.61
C ALA A 19 -5.50 -3.40 -7.54
N LEU A 20 -4.89 -3.30 -6.36
CA LEU A 20 -3.49 -3.65 -6.16
C LEU A 20 -3.24 -5.15 -6.40
N SER A 21 -4.14 -6.02 -5.97
CA SER A 21 -4.06 -7.46 -6.21
C SER A 21 -4.02 -7.82 -7.70
N ARG A 22 -4.69 -7.04 -8.53
CA ARG A 22 -4.62 -7.15 -10.00
C ARG A 22 -3.44 -6.40 -10.61
N ARG A 23 -2.65 -5.70 -9.80
CA ARG A 23 -1.60 -4.77 -10.23
C ARG A 23 -2.12 -3.68 -11.18
N ASP A 24 -3.38 -3.31 -11.01
CA ASP A 24 -4.02 -2.21 -11.73
C ASP A 24 -3.74 -0.89 -10.99
N LEU A 25 -2.56 -0.35 -11.21
CA LEU A 25 -2.08 0.82 -10.49
C LEU A 25 -2.81 2.11 -10.88
N ASP A 26 -3.40 2.17 -12.07
CA ASP A 26 -4.26 3.29 -12.45
C ASP A 26 -5.56 3.27 -11.64
N ALA A 27 -6.14 2.09 -11.43
CA ALA A 27 -7.28 1.94 -10.53
C ALA A 27 -6.91 2.25 -9.07
N VAL A 28 -5.75 1.80 -8.56
CA VAL A 28 -5.24 2.14 -7.22
C VAL A 28 -5.24 3.64 -7.01
N LYS A 29 -4.75 4.39 -7.98
CA LYS A 29 -4.66 5.86 -7.93
C LYS A 29 -6.01 6.52 -7.68
N THR A 30 -7.09 5.96 -8.20
CA THR A 30 -8.44 6.53 -8.05
C THR A 30 -8.98 6.49 -6.62
N PHE A 31 -8.44 5.62 -5.77
CA PHE A 31 -8.85 5.50 -4.36
C PHE A 31 -8.09 6.44 -3.42
N LEU A 32 -7.03 7.10 -3.88
CA LEU A 32 -6.13 7.90 -3.06
C LEU A 32 -6.56 9.38 -3.04
N ALA A 33 -6.50 10.00 -1.86
CA ALA A 33 -6.62 11.45 -1.73
C ALA A 33 -5.39 12.15 -2.34
N GLU A 34 -5.54 13.41 -2.74
CA GLU A 34 -4.46 14.19 -3.37
C GLU A 34 -3.17 14.24 -2.56
N ASP A 35 -3.30 14.28 -1.24
CA ASP A 35 -2.19 14.36 -0.28
C ASP A 35 -2.00 13.06 0.51
N CYS A 36 -2.52 11.94 0.03
CA CYS A 36 -2.41 10.65 0.70
C CYS A 36 -0.96 10.35 1.07
N LEU A 37 -0.74 9.96 2.32
CA LEU A 37 0.56 9.51 2.82
C LEU A 37 0.55 7.99 2.92
N TYR A 38 1.48 7.33 2.21
CA TYR A 38 1.71 5.90 2.30
C TYR A 38 3.03 5.62 3.03
N VAL A 39 2.95 4.93 4.16
CA VAL A 39 4.07 4.65 5.04
C VAL A 39 4.27 3.14 5.20
N ASP A 40 5.46 2.65 4.87
CA ASP A 40 5.95 1.36 5.37
C ASP A 40 6.49 1.57 6.79
N MET A 41 5.74 1.12 7.79
CA MET A 41 6.09 1.39 9.20
C MET A 41 7.45 0.83 9.63
N PRO A 42 7.94 -0.31 9.07
CA PRO A 42 9.32 -0.75 9.35
C PRO A 42 10.40 0.19 8.80
N ILE A 43 10.09 0.99 7.76
CA ILE A 43 11.04 1.90 7.11
C ILE A 43 10.34 3.22 6.73
N PRO A 44 9.97 4.08 7.70
CA PRO A 44 9.21 5.31 7.39
C PRO A 44 9.97 6.29 6.50
N ALA A 45 11.29 6.20 6.45
CA ALA A 45 12.13 7.00 5.55
C ALA A 45 11.89 6.72 4.06
N LEU A 46 11.31 5.56 3.71
CA LEU A 46 10.98 5.16 2.35
C LEU A 46 9.47 5.25 2.07
N SER A 47 8.82 6.27 2.58
CA SER A 47 7.40 6.53 2.33
C SER A 47 7.17 7.25 1.00
N ALA A 48 5.91 7.41 0.62
CA ALA A 48 5.51 8.17 -0.57
C ALA A 48 4.29 9.04 -0.25
N ARG A 49 4.19 10.18 -0.92
CA ARG A 49 3.10 11.12 -0.71
C ARG A 49 2.47 11.53 -2.04
N GLY A 50 1.14 11.46 -2.05
CA GLY A 50 0.34 11.75 -3.26
C GLY A 50 0.23 10.57 -4.22
N PRO A 51 -0.85 10.51 -5.00
CA PRO A 51 -1.16 9.36 -5.84
C PRO A 51 -0.06 8.96 -6.83
N GLU A 52 0.58 9.97 -7.46
CA GLU A 52 1.61 9.71 -8.47
C GLU A 52 2.85 9.03 -7.86
N ASP A 53 3.33 9.54 -6.73
CA ASP A 53 4.52 9.01 -6.09
C ASP A 53 4.25 7.67 -5.40
N ILE A 54 3.04 7.48 -4.85
CA ILE A 54 2.62 6.18 -4.32
C ILE A 54 2.62 5.12 -5.42
N VAL A 55 2.11 5.44 -6.60
CA VAL A 55 2.13 4.52 -7.75
C VAL A 55 3.56 4.19 -8.18
N LYS A 56 4.48 5.16 -8.21
CA LYS A 56 5.90 4.90 -8.51
C LYS A 56 6.52 3.91 -7.52
N LYS A 57 6.25 4.10 -6.23
CA LYS A 57 6.70 3.19 -5.17
C LYS A 57 6.15 1.78 -5.36
N LEU A 58 4.84 1.65 -5.60
CA LEU A 58 4.19 0.37 -5.83
C LEU A 58 4.73 -0.34 -7.07
N LYS A 59 4.98 0.39 -8.16
CA LYS A 59 5.61 -0.17 -9.35
C LYS A 59 6.94 -0.83 -9.04
N MET A 60 7.80 -0.14 -8.29
CA MET A 60 9.09 -0.70 -7.88
C MET A 60 8.92 -2.01 -7.11
N ALA A 61 7.93 -2.09 -6.22
CA ALA A 61 7.74 -3.26 -5.36
C ALA A 61 7.07 -4.45 -6.07
N VAL A 62 5.99 -4.21 -6.83
CA VAL A 62 5.14 -5.31 -7.32
C VAL A 62 5.24 -5.59 -8.83
N GLU A 63 5.66 -4.63 -9.64
CA GLU A 63 5.75 -4.81 -11.09
C GLU A 63 6.80 -5.87 -11.50
N PRO A 64 7.97 -5.97 -10.84
CA PRO A 64 8.96 -6.99 -11.16
C PRO A 64 8.57 -8.41 -10.75
N LEU A 65 7.49 -8.61 -10.00
CA LEU A 65 7.06 -9.93 -9.56
C LEU A 65 6.48 -10.75 -10.73
N ALA A 66 6.75 -12.04 -10.74
CA ALA A 66 6.08 -12.97 -11.67
C ALA A 66 4.59 -13.07 -11.33
N ASP A 67 4.26 -13.15 -10.03
CA ASP A 67 2.89 -13.14 -9.54
C ASP A 67 2.77 -12.45 -8.19
N TYR A 68 1.59 -11.89 -7.93
CA TYR A 68 1.27 -11.19 -6.70
C TYR A 68 -0.19 -11.44 -6.35
N GLU A 69 -0.45 -11.87 -5.13
CA GLU A 69 -1.79 -12.16 -4.66
C GLU A 69 -1.98 -11.60 -3.24
N ASN A 70 -3.06 -10.85 -3.03
CA ASN A 70 -3.48 -10.41 -1.71
C ASN A 70 -4.59 -11.33 -1.18
N HIS A 71 -4.48 -11.73 0.08
CA HIS A 71 -5.43 -12.58 0.78
C HIS A 71 -6.12 -11.78 1.88
N ASP A 72 -7.43 -11.62 1.76
CA ASP A 72 -8.25 -10.89 2.72
C ASP A 72 -8.28 -11.56 4.10
N GLY A 73 -8.16 -10.74 5.13
CA GLY A 73 -8.36 -11.12 6.52
C GLY A 73 -9.44 -10.27 7.21
N LEU A 74 -9.25 -9.98 8.48
CA LEU A 74 -10.19 -9.20 9.26
C LEU A 74 -10.13 -7.72 8.90
N LEU A 75 -11.28 -7.13 8.58
CA LEU A 75 -11.43 -5.70 8.42
C LEU A 75 -12.30 -5.13 9.54
N LEU A 76 -11.80 -4.14 10.24
CA LEU A 76 -12.52 -3.39 11.28
C LEU A 76 -12.53 -1.91 10.89
N SER A 77 -13.69 -1.29 11.01
CA SER A 77 -13.83 0.14 10.77
C SER A 77 -14.44 0.85 11.97
N ASN A 78 -14.01 2.08 12.21
CA ASN A 78 -14.55 2.98 13.21
C ASN A 78 -14.73 4.38 12.56
N GLY A 79 -15.88 4.56 11.95
CA GLY A 79 -16.13 5.79 11.18
C GLY A 79 -15.23 5.90 9.95
N THR A 80 -14.16 6.67 10.03
CA THR A 80 -13.22 6.92 8.93
C THR A 80 -11.92 6.13 9.06
N ASP A 81 -11.68 5.50 10.21
CA ASP A 81 -10.46 4.72 10.44
C ASP A 81 -10.74 3.24 10.18
N VAL A 82 -9.86 2.61 9.41
CA VAL A 82 -9.97 1.19 9.03
C VAL A 82 -8.69 0.47 9.37
N THR A 83 -8.82 -0.67 10.06
CA THR A 83 -7.74 -1.62 10.27
C THR A 83 -8.04 -2.87 9.44
N TYR A 84 -7.10 -3.29 8.64
CA TYR A 84 -7.22 -4.43 7.74
C TYR A 84 -6.06 -5.39 7.93
N GLU A 85 -6.37 -6.59 8.44
CA GLU A 85 -5.43 -7.71 8.52
C GLU A 85 -5.49 -8.47 7.20
N HIS A 86 -4.35 -8.67 6.57
CA HIS A 86 -4.24 -9.41 5.31
C HIS A 86 -2.85 -10.02 5.16
N SER A 87 -2.69 -10.82 4.13
CA SER A 87 -1.38 -11.32 3.74
C SER A 87 -1.21 -11.23 2.23
N GLU A 88 0.03 -11.20 1.80
CA GLU A 88 0.40 -11.18 0.39
C GLU A 88 1.29 -12.36 0.07
N THR A 89 1.05 -13.02 -1.05
CA THR A 89 1.97 -13.99 -1.63
C THR A 89 2.72 -13.30 -2.78
N TRP A 90 4.03 -13.28 -2.67
CA TRP A 90 4.93 -12.73 -3.68
C TRP A 90 5.64 -13.89 -4.38
N THR A 91 5.55 -13.95 -5.70
CA THR A 91 6.28 -14.91 -6.52
C THR A 91 7.26 -14.14 -7.40
N PHE A 92 8.55 -14.41 -7.22
CA PHE A 92 9.62 -13.77 -7.97
C PHE A 92 9.86 -14.48 -9.30
N THR A 93 10.46 -13.78 -10.26
CA THR A 93 10.79 -14.35 -11.59
C THR A 93 11.82 -15.48 -11.50
N THR A 94 12.58 -15.56 -10.42
CA THR A 94 13.52 -16.64 -10.11
C THR A 94 12.84 -17.90 -9.57
N GLY A 95 11.52 -17.84 -9.30
CA GLY A 95 10.71 -18.95 -8.80
C GLY A 95 10.56 -19.00 -7.29
N GLU A 96 11.32 -18.22 -6.53
CA GLU A 96 11.10 -18.10 -5.08
C GLU A 96 9.72 -17.52 -4.79
N GLN A 97 9.12 -17.99 -3.71
CA GLN A 97 7.83 -17.52 -3.24
C GLN A 97 7.89 -17.27 -1.75
N GLY A 98 7.26 -16.20 -1.30
CA GLY A 98 7.14 -15.87 0.11
C GLY A 98 5.78 -15.29 0.45
N VAL A 99 5.40 -15.42 1.72
CA VAL A 99 4.19 -14.85 2.27
C VAL A 99 4.55 -13.76 3.27
N LEU A 100 4.03 -12.56 3.05
CA LEU A 100 4.19 -11.43 3.94
C LEU A 100 2.84 -11.11 4.61
N ARG A 101 2.84 -11.00 5.93
CA ARG A 101 1.65 -10.70 6.72
C ARG A 101 1.64 -9.25 7.14
N PHE A 102 0.47 -8.62 7.00
CA PHE A 102 0.27 -7.21 7.27
C PHE A 102 -0.85 -6.96 8.26
N VAL A 103 -0.71 -5.89 9.01
CA VAL A 103 -1.83 -5.10 9.50
C VAL A 103 -1.71 -3.72 8.87
N THR A 104 -2.70 -3.33 8.10
CA THR A 104 -2.73 -2.02 7.43
C THR A 104 -3.74 -1.12 8.11
N VAL A 105 -3.33 0.11 8.39
CA VAL A 105 -4.21 1.14 8.94
C VAL A 105 -4.46 2.20 7.89
N HIS A 106 -5.73 2.45 7.62
CA HIS A 106 -6.17 3.49 6.68
C HIS A 106 -6.98 4.56 7.39
N LYS A 107 -6.83 5.79 6.92
CA LYS A 107 -7.77 6.87 7.18
C LYS A 107 -8.44 7.29 5.88
N VAL A 108 -9.76 7.33 5.88
CA VAL A 108 -10.57 7.70 4.72
C VAL A 108 -11.21 9.06 4.96
N VAL A 109 -11.17 9.91 3.96
CA VAL A 109 -11.76 11.26 3.99
C VAL A 109 -12.74 11.43 2.83
N ALA A 110 -13.64 12.39 2.94
CA ALA A 110 -14.43 12.85 1.82
C ALA A 110 -13.63 13.87 1.01
N GLN A 111 -13.41 13.59 -0.28
CA GLN A 111 -12.77 14.51 -1.22
C GLN A 111 -13.60 14.55 -2.50
N ASN A 112 -14.08 15.75 -2.86
CA ASN A 112 -14.95 15.95 -4.03
C ASN A 112 -16.21 15.05 -4.01
N GLY A 113 -16.76 14.79 -2.83
CA GLY A 113 -17.96 13.95 -2.66
C GLY A 113 -17.70 12.44 -2.68
N GLU A 114 -16.46 12.00 -2.78
CA GLU A 114 -16.05 10.59 -2.81
C GLU A 114 -15.22 10.22 -1.58
N ALA A 115 -15.29 8.96 -1.17
CA ALA A 115 -14.42 8.40 -0.15
C ALA A 115 -13.02 8.18 -0.73
N LYS A 116 -12.00 8.81 -0.15
CA LYS A 116 -10.60 8.71 -0.57
C LYS A 116 -9.70 8.37 0.60
N ILE A 117 -8.70 7.56 0.37
CA ILE A 117 -7.71 7.18 1.39
C ILE A 117 -6.69 8.31 1.52
N ALA A 118 -6.63 8.92 2.72
CA ALA A 118 -5.70 10.00 3.04
C ALA A 118 -4.45 9.51 3.78
N LEU A 119 -4.56 8.36 4.45
CA LEU A 119 -3.44 7.72 5.14
C LEU A 119 -3.47 6.22 4.89
N TRP A 120 -2.30 5.66 4.62
CA TRP A 120 -2.06 4.23 4.42
C TRP A 120 -0.79 3.85 5.16
N LYS A 121 -0.89 3.06 6.23
CA LYS A 121 0.24 2.56 7.01
C LYS A 121 0.27 1.04 6.96
N ASP A 122 1.37 0.49 6.45
CA ASP A 122 1.61 -0.94 6.44
C ASP A 122 2.53 -1.35 7.58
N TYR A 123 2.03 -2.20 8.47
CA TYR A 123 2.80 -2.85 9.53
C TYR A 123 3.11 -4.29 9.11
N TYR A 124 4.37 -4.62 8.98
CA TYR A 124 4.84 -5.96 8.61
C TYR A 124 6.24 -6.19 9.16
N ASP A 125 6.68 -7.44 9.13
CA ASP A 125 8.03 -7.80 9.54
C ASP A 125 8.98 -7.73 8.34
N LEU A 126 9.85 -6.71 8.35
CA LEU A 126 10.87 -6.51 7.32
C LEU A 126 11.83 -7.69 7.21
N THR A 127 12.15 -8.35 8.33
CA THR A 127 13.03 -9.52 8.35
C THR A 127 12.41 -10.68 7.55
N THR A 128 11.09 -10.86 7.65
CA THR A 128 10.37 -11.84 6.84
C THR A 128 10.52 -11.51 5.36
N LEU A 129 10.29 -10.27 4.95
CA LEU A 129 10.44 -9.86 3.54
C LEU A 129 11.86 -10.11 3.02
N THR A 130 12.87 -9.68 3.77
CA THR A 130 14.28 -9.84 3.36
C THR A 130 14.76 -11.30 3.39
N SER A 131 14.06 -12.17 4.11
CA SER A 131 14.39 -13.60 4.15
C SER A 131 14.10 -14.35 2.85
N PHE A 132 13.11 -13.91 2.08
CA PHE A 132 12.73 -14.57 0.84
C PHE A 132 12.93 -13.72 -0.43
N ALA A 133 13.00 -12.40 -0.32
CA ALA A 133 13.19 -11.53 -1.49
C ALA A 133 14.60 -11.71 -2.07
N PRO A 134 14.74 -11.91 -3.39
CA PRO A 134 16.05 -11.92 -4.03
C PRO A 134 16.80 -10.60 -3.79
N PRO A 135 18.13 -10.61 -3.60
CA PRO A 135 18.90 -9.41 -3.29
C PRO A 135 18.71 -8.26 -4.29
N ASN A 136 18.46 -8.58 -5.55
CA ASN A 136 18.28 -7.60 -6.63
C ASN A 136 16.84 -7.08 -6.78
N HIS A 137 15.88 -7.58 -6.01
CA HIS A 137 14.48 -7.14 -6.14
C HIS A 137 14.32 -5.64 -5.91
N PHE A 138 15.08 -5.09 -4.97
CA PHE A 138 15.02 -3.67 -4.60
C PHE A 138 16.14 -2.83 -5.23
N GLU A 139 16.80 -3.32 -6.30
CA GLU A 139 17.83 -2.54 -7.01
C GLU A 139 17.32 -1.18 -7.51
N GLY A 140 16.03 -1.06 -7.81
CA GLY A 140 15.39 0.20 -8.17
C GLY A 140 15.58 1.32 -7.14
N LEU A 141 15.78 0.98 -5.85
CA LEU A 141 16.12 1.97 -4.81
C LEU A 141 17.52 2.56 -4.98
N ALA A 142 18.44 1.84 -5.62
CA ALA A 142 19.81 2.28 -5.83
C ALA A 142 20.04 2.86 -7.23
N THR A 143 19.32 2.40 -8.24
CA THR A 143 19.60 2.67 -9.66
C THR A 143 18.43 3.29 -10.43
N GLY A 144 17.21 3.20 -9.89
CA GLY A 144 15.98 3.69 -10.52
C GLY A 144 15.60 5.11 -10.14
N ASP A 145 14.37 5.48 -10.49
CA ASP A 145 13.76 6.75 -10.08
C ASP A 145 13.37 6.69 -8.60
N THR A 146 14.04 7.49 -7.78
CA THR A 146 13.79 7.64 -6.34
C THR A 146 13.12 8.96 -5.98
N SER A 147 12.65 9.72 -6.97
CA SER A 147 12.01 11.02 -6.76
C SER A 147 10.71 10.95 -5.95
N TRP A 148 10.13 9.75 -5.84
CA TRP A 148 8.92 9.48 -5.05
C TRP A 148 9.17 9.41 -3.54
N ILE A 149 10.43 9.27 -3.10
CA ILE A 149 10.74 9.06 -1.68
C ILE A 149 10.37 10.30 -0.86
N PHE A 150 9.54 10.07 0.14
CA PHE A 150 9.15 11.03 1.16
C PHE A 150 9.49 10.45 2.54
N ASP A 151 10.36 11.12 3.29
CA ASP A 151 10.73 10.69 4.65
C ASP A 151 9.63 11.07 5.64
N ALA A 152 8.89 10.06 6.10
CA ALA A 152 7.80 10.21 7.07
C ALA A 152 8.23 9.92 8.50
N THR A 153 9.51 9.72 8.80
CA THR A 153 10.00 9.32 10.13
C THR A 153 9.52 10.26 11.24
N GLY A 154 9.44 11.56 10.98
CA GLY A 154 8.96 12.54 11.96
C GLY A 154 7.43 12.67 12.07
N LEU A 155 6.66 11.93 11.26
CA LEU A 155 5.21 12.03 11.17
C LEU A 155 4.47 10.82 11.77
N VAL A 156 5.19 9.77 12.16
CA VAL A 156 4.64 8.50 12.64
C VAL A 156 5.27 8.05 13.93
#